data_9f25cf6848dd2783d8311cce8b8882a3
#
_entry.id   9f25cf6848dd2783d8311cce8b8882a3
#
_cell.length_a   1.000
_cell.length_b   1.000
_cell.length_c   1.000
_cell.angle_alpha   90.00
_cell.angle_beta   90.00
_cell.angle_gamma   90.00
#
_symmetry.space_group_name_H-M   'P 1'
#
loop_
_entity.id
_entity.type
_entity.pdbx_description
1 polymer ?
#
loop_
_entity_poly.entity_id
_entity_poly.type
_entity_poly.pdbx_seq_one_letter_code
_entity_poly.pdbx_strand_id
1 'polypeptide(L)'
;MRLTDFKVLSFDCYGTLIDWETGLWSSLQPLLATSRIDRETALAAFGRVEPEQEHETPTLPYREILARVHAKLAAHWNLKSTDAMDRAFGLSVGAWPPFPDTIDALAYLKRHYKLVILSNVDRQNFADTNNLLRVDFDTICTAEDIGTYKPDPKNFASLLDAVRKLGHDKRDLLHTAQSLYHDHAPAEAAGIARCWINRRGDKGKGSGATKAVANMPKLDFEFPTLGAMAEAHRHT
;
A
#
# COMPACT_ATOMS: atom_id res chain seq x y z
N MET A 1 21.84 -3.20 -13.86
CA MET A 1 20.72 -2.27 -13.77
C MET A 1 20.99 -1.31 -12.62
N ARG A 2 20.85 0.01 -12.83
CA ARG A 2 21.02 1.07 -11.82
C ARG A 2 19.70 1.80 -11.64
N LEU A 3 19.49 2.45 -10.50
CA LEU A 3 18.28 3.25 -10.27
C LEU A 3 18.12 4.34 -11.33
N THR A 4 19.23 4.96 -11.76
CA THR A 4 19.27 5.99 -12.80
C THR A 4 18.91 5.53 -14.22
N ASP A 5 18.79 4.23 -14.45
CA ASP A 5 18.36 3.69 -15.75
C ASP A 5 16.82 3.89 -15.96
N PHE A 6 16.04 4.12 -14.88
CA PHE A 6 14.58 4.33 -14.93
C PHE A 6 14.21 5.80 -15.09
N LYS A 7 12.95 6.05 -15.49
CA LYS A 7 12.36 7.40 -15.66
C LYS A 7 11.08 7.58 -14.86
N VAL A 8 10.43 6.47 -14.51
CA VAL A 8 9.17 6.43 -13.78
C VAL A 8 9.33 5.51 -12.57
N LEU A 9 8.95 6.00 -11.39
CA LEU A 9 8.76 5.19 -10.20
C LEU A 9 7.26 5.06 -9.94
N SER A 10 6.75 3.84 -9.87
CA SER A 10 5.43 3.62 -9.32
C SER A 10 5.53 3.10 -7.90
N PHE A 11 4.60 3.53 -7.06
CA PHE A 11 4.56 3.19 -5.65
C PHE A 11 3.25 2.52 -5.28
N ASP A 12 3.32 1.43 -4.52
CA ASP A 12 2.30 1.11 -3.56
C ASP A 12 2.31 2.16 -2.43
N CYS A 13 1.17 2.34 -1.74
CA CYS A 13 1.05 3.38 -0.72
C CYS A 13 1.15 2.84 0.71
N TYR A 14 0.20 1.98 1.10
CA TYR A 14 0.04 1.56 2.50
C TYR A 14 0.97 0.38 2.83
N GLY A 15 1.92 0.62 3.75
CA GLY A 15 3.03 -0.28 4.08
C GLY A 15 4.32 0.09 3.34
N THR A 16 4.24 0.87 2.27
CA THR A 16 5.37 1.38 1.51
C THR A 16 5.71 2.82 1.88
N LEU A 17 4.73 3.72 1.76
CA LEU A 17 4.82 5.16 2.05
C LEU A 17 4.18 5.52 3.39
N ILE A 18 3.09 4.86 3.73
CA ILE A 18 2.26 5.08 4.93
C ILE A 18 2.45 3.91 5.90
N ASP A 19 2.70 4.23 7.18
CA ASP A 19 2.73 3.27 8.30
C ASP A 19 1.29 2.88 8.66
N TRP A 20 0.72 2.03 7.83
CA TRP A 20 -0.66 1.58 7.96
C TRP A 20 -0.91 0.77 9.24
N GLU A 21 0.09 0.05 9.75
CA GLU A 21 -0.06 -0.74 10.99
C GLU A 21 -0.26 0.16 12.21
N THR A 22 0.48 1.27 12.27
CA THR A 22 0.30 2.28 13.32
C THR A 22 -1.03 3.01 13.15
N GLY A 23 -1.38 3.37 11.91
CA GLY A 23 -2.65 4.02 11.59
C GLY A 23 -3.85 3.14 11.94
N LEU A 24 -3.84 1.87 11.49
CA LEU A 24 -4.86 0.87 11.77
C LEU A 24 -5.03 0.64 13.28
N TRP A 25 -3.92 0.40 13.98
CA TRP A 25 -3.96 0.19 15.43
C TRP A 25 -4.59 1.38 16.16
N SER A 26 -4.21 2.59 15.80
CA SER A 26 -4.78 3.81 16.38
C SER A 26 -6.27 3.93 16.08
N SER A 27 -6.69 3.59 14.87
CA SER A 27 -8.09 3.68 14.43
C SER A 27 -8.99 2.61 15.07
N LEU A 28 -8.43 1.48 15.52
CA LEU A 28 -9.16 0.45 16.24
C LEU A 28 -9.37 0.76 17.73
N GLN A 29 -8.65 1.75 18.31
CA GLN A 29 -8.72 2.03 19.74
C GLN A 29 -10.13 2.33 20.26
N PRO A 30 -11.01 3.04 19.55
CA PRO A 30 -12.40 3.24 20.01
C PRO A 30 -13.18 1.93 20.20
N LEU A 31 -12.94 0.92 19.35
CA LEU A 31 -13.54 -0.41 19.49
C LEU A 31 -12.90 -1.22 20.62
N LEU A 32 -11.60 -1.09 20.79
CA LEU A 32 -10.80 -1.91 21.69
C LEU A 32 -10.67 -1.36 23.11
N ALA A 33 -11.22 -0.18 23.40
CA ALA A 33 -11.03 0.58 24.64
C ALA A 33 -11.25 -0.22 25.94
N THR A 34 -12.16 -1.21 25.93
CA THR A 34 -12.48 -2.06 27.09
C THR A 34 -12.01 -3.50 26.93
N SER A 35 -11.29 -3.80 25.85
CA SER A 35 -10.78 -5.16 25.56
C SER A 35 -9.34 -5.34 26.05
N ARG A 36 -8.87 -6.60 26.04
CA ARG A 36 -7.48 -6.96 26.29
C ARG A 36 -6.75 -7.40 25.03
N ILE A 37 -7.28 -7.04 23.84
CA ILE A 37 -6.72 -7.40 22.55
C ILE A 37 -5.49 -6.52 22.34
N ASP A 38 -4.35 -7.15 22.14
CA ASP A 38 -3.11 -6.46 21.84
C ASP A 38 -2.97 -6.12 20.35
N ARG A 39 -1.94 -5.32 20.04
CA ARG A 39 -1.68 -4.85 18.66
C ARG A 39 -1.45 -6.00 17.69
N GLU A 40 -0.67 -7.01 18.09
CA GLU A 40 -0.32 -8.12 17.21
C GLU A 40 -1.55 -8.96 16.85
N THR A 41 -2.38 -9.27 17.85
CA THR A 41 -3.66 -9.97 17.66
C THR A 41 -4.61 -9.19 16.74
N ALA A 42 -4.69 -7.86 16.93
CA ALA A 42 -5.55 -7.00 16.12
C ALA A 42 -5.09 -6.95 14.66
N LEU A 43 -3.79 -6.76 14.42
CA LEU A 43 -3.21 -6.73 13.07
C LEU A 43 -3.34 -8.08 12.35
N ALA A 44 -3.13 -9.19 13.08
CA ALA A 44 -3.29 -10.53 12.52
C ALA A 44 -4.76 -10.83 12.13
N ALA A 45 -5.72 -10.39 12.96
CA ALA A 45 -7.14 -10.54 12.63
C ALA A 45 -7.54 -9.70 11.42
N PHE A 46 -7.07 -8.45 11.36
CA PHE A 46 -7.30 -7.57 10.20
C PHE A 46 -6.76 -8.19 8.92
N GLY A 47 -5.51 -8.67 8.91
CA GLY A 47 -4.86 -9.27 7.74
C GLY A 47 -5.54 -10.55 7.21
N ARG A 48 -6.47 -11.15 7.98
CA ARG A 48 -7.33 -12.24 7.51
C ARG A 48 -8.65 -11.73 6.97
N VAL A 49 -9.29 -10.81 7.69
CA VAL A 49 -10.67 -10.36 7.39
C VAL A 49 -10.71 -9.42 6.19
N GLU A 50 -9.71 -8.55 6.04
CA GLU A 50 -9.69 -7.54 4.98
C GLU A 50 -9.58 -8.15 3.58
N PRO A 51 -8.65 -9.08 3.27
CA PRO A 51 -8.58 -9.70 1.95
C PRO A 51 -9.82 -10.57 1.63
N GLU A 52 -10.44 -11.18 2.64
CA GLU A 52 -11.69 -11.90 2.47
C GLU A 52 -12.81 -10.94 2.05
N GLN A 53 -12.90 -9.77 2.70
CA GLN A 53 -13.90 -8.76 2.36
C GLN A 53 -13.67 -8.14 0.98
N GLU A 54 -12.41 -7.87 0.60
CA GLU A 54 -12.08 -7.45 -0.77
C GLU A 54 -12.54 -8.47 -1.82
N HIS A 55 -12.32 -9.75 -1.54
CA HIS A 55 -12.77 -10.83 -2.44
C HIS A 55 -14.29 -10.97 -2.53
N GLU A 56 -15.00 -10.82 -1.41
CA GLU A 56 -16.48 -10.87 -1.36
C GLU A 56 -17.12 -9.70 -2.13
N THR A 57 -16.50 -8.53 -2.11
CA THR A 57 -17.07 -7.30 -2.67
C THR A 57 -16.02 -6.47 -3.45
N PRO A 58 -15.48 -7.03 -4.55
CA PRO A 58 -14.28 -6.48 -5.22
C PRO A 58 -14.48 -5.12 -5.90
N THR A 59 -15.71 -4.63 -6.00
CA THR A 59 -16.03 -3.35 -6.63
C THR A 59 -16.43 -2.26 -5.64
N LEU A 60 -16.50 -2.58 -4.32
CA LEU A 60 -16.81 -1.56 -3.32
C LEU A 60 -15.62 -0.63 -3.10
N PRO A 61 -15.85 0.67 -2.84
CA PRO A 61 -14.82 1.58 -2.38
C PRO A 61 -14.14 1.09 -1.09
N TYR A 62 -12.84 1.31 -0.94
CA TYR A 62 -12.08 0.77 0.19
C TYR A 62 -12.61 1.23 1.56
N ARG A 63 -13.12 2.47 1.67
CA ARG A 63 -13.78 2.95 2.88
C ARG A 63 -14.99 2.10 3.31
N GLU A 64 -15.72 1.54 2.34
CA GLU A 64 -16.85 0.64 2.62
C GLU A 64 -16.39 -0.79 2.95
N ILE A 65 -15.31 -1.25 2.30
CA ILE A 65 -14.61 -2.49 2.68
C ILE A 65 -14.20 -2.40 4.15
N LEU A 66 -13.49 -1.34 4.53
CA LEU A 66 -13.03 -1.18 5.91
C LEU A 66 -14.14 -1.04 6.94
N ALA A 67 -15.25 -0.36 6.61
CA ALA A 67 -16.42 -0.30 7.49
C ALA A 67 -16.98 -1.71 7.80
N ARG A 68 -17.06 -2.57 6.78
CA ARG A 68 -17.49 -3.97 6.94
C ARG A 68 -16.46 -4.81 7.71
N VAL A 69 -15.18 -4.60 7.44
CA VAL A 69 -14.06 -5.23 8.16
C VAL A 69 -14.16 -4.90 9.65
N HIS A 70 -14.40 -3.63 9.99
CA HIS A 70 -14.54 -3.19 11.38
C HIS A 70 -15.70 -3.89 12.08
N ALA A 71 -16.87 -3.98 11.44
CA ALA A 71 -18.03 -4.71 11.97
C ALA A 71 -17.74 -6.22 12.15
N LYS A 72 -17.05 -6.85 11.18
CA LYS A 72 -16.62 -8.26 11.27
C LYS A 72 -15.63 -8.48 12.41
N LEU A 73 -14.66 -7.57 12.60
CA LEU A 73 -13.71 -7.63 13.71
C LEU A 73 -14.42 -7.47 15.06
N ALA A 74 -15.35 -6.53 15.18
CA ALA A 74 -16.17 -6.36 16.38
C ALA A 74 -16.92 -7.65 16.73
N ALA A 75 -17.59 -8.25 15.76
CA ALA A 75 -18.29 -9.52 15.93
C ALA A 75 -17.34 -10.68 16.32
N HIS A 76 -16.17 -10.77 15.66
CA HIS A 76 -15.15 -11.78 15.96
C HIS A 76 -14.66 -11.73 17.41
N TRP A 77 -14.57 -10.52 17.98
CA TRP A 77 -14.12 -10.30 19.35
C TRP A 77 -15.27 -10.19 20.39
N ASN A 78 -16.52 -10.42 19.96
CA ASN A 78 -17.72 -10.21 20.80
C ASN A 78 -17.79 -8.78 21.38
N LEU A 79 -17.32 -7.79 20.62
CA LEU A 79 -17.43 -6.37 20.94
C LEU A 79 -18.62 -5.76 20.20
N LYS A 80 -19.10 -4.62 20.71
CA LYS A 80 -20.19 -3.88 20.06
C LYS A 80 -19.61 -2.74 19.24
N SER A 81 -19.89 -2.74 17.95
CA SER A 81 -19.71 -1.57 17.09
C SER A 81 -21.07 -0.92 16.77
N THR A 82 -21.01 0.27 16.23
CA THR A 82 -22.15 0.98 15.65
C THR A 82 -21.82 1.37 14.22
N ASP A 83 -22.84 1.59 13.39
CA ASP A 83 -22.65 2.08 12.01
C ASP A 83 -21.78 3.35 11.94
N ALA A 84 -21.86 4.21 12.97
CA ALA A 84 -21.02 5.42 13.04
C ALA A 84 -19.55 5.07 13.27
N MET A 85 -19.24 4.10 14.15
CA MET A 85 -17.88 3.62 14.39
C MET A 85 -17.32 2.92 13.15
N ASP A 86 -18.12 2.08 12.49
CA ASP A 86 -17.73 1.36 11.30
C ASP A 86 -17.38 2.33 10.16
N ARG A 87 -18.24 3.33 9.92
CA ARG A 87 -17.96 4.40 8.95
C ARG A 87 -16.74 5.25 9.31
N ALA A 88 -16.59 5.61 10.58
CA ALA A 88 -15.42 6.38 11.05
C ALA A 88 -14.12 5.60 10.79
N PHE A 89 -14.13 4.29 11.04
CA PHE A 89 -12.99 3.43 10.73
C PHE A 89 -12.70 3.38 9.22
N GLY A 90 -13.73 3.27 8.38
CA GLY A 90 -13.58 3.30 6.92
C GLY A 90 -12.95 4.60 6.39
N LEU A 91 -13.20 5.72 7.05
CA LEU A 91 -12.65 7.03 6.70
C LEU A 91 -11.30 7.35 7.36
N SER A 92 -10.79 6.47 8.23
CA SER A 92 -9.57 6.75 9.00
C SER A 92 -8.28 6.71 8.19
N VAL A 93 -8.29 6.08 7.03
CA VAL A 93 -7.12 5.83 6.18
C VAL A 93 -6.37 7.11 5.83
N GLY A 94 -7.09 8.18 5.52
CA GLY A 94 -6.51 9.48 5.19
C GLY A 94 -5.71 10.14 6.31
N ALA A 95 -5.85 9.66 7.56
CA ALA A 95 -5.12 10.16 8.73
C ALA A 95 -3.97 9.24 9.17
N TRP A 96 -3.73 8.13 8.48
CA TRP A 96 -2.64 7.23 8.83
C TRP A 96 -1.28 7.88 8.53
N PRO A 97 -0.31 7.78 9.44
CA PRO A 97 0.93 8.55 9.32
C PRO A 97 1.84 8.02 8.20
N PRO A 98 2.53 8.91 7.45
CA PRO A 98 3.64 8.48 6.61
C PRO A 98 4.78 7.94 7.47
N PHE A 99 5.59 7.02 6.91
CA PHE A 99 6.86 6.68 7.56
C PHE A 99 7.76 7.91 7.66
N PRO A 100 8.65 7.98 8.67
CA PRO A 100 9.46 9.18 8.94
C PRO A 100 10.34 9.63 7.77
N ASP A 101 10.75 8.69 6.91
CA ASP A 101 11.63 8.92 5.76
C ASP A 101 10.88 9.28 4.47
N THR A 102 9.56 9.07 4.42
CA THR A 102 8.79 9.09 3.17
C THR A 102 8.74 10.46 2.52
N ILE A 103 8.42 11.52 3.27
CA ILE A 103 8.20 12.86 2.70
C ILE A 103 9.48 13.37 2.03
N ASP A 104 10.61 13.32 2.74
CA ASP A 104 11.88 13.80 2.23
C ASP A 104 12.39 12.96 1.05
N ALA A 105 12.19 11.63 1.11
CA ALA A 105 12.57 10.73 0.02
C ALA A 105 11.73 11.00 -1.24
N LEU A 106 10.40 11.17 -1.11
CA LEU A 106 9.53 11.51 -2.24
C LEU A 106 9.88 12.87 -2.85
N ALA A 107 10.12 13.88 -2.02
CA ALA A 107 10.51 15.21 -2.47
C ALA A 107 11.85 15.18 -3.25
N TYR A 108 12.79 14.32 -2.84
CA TYR A 108 14.02 14.10 -3.57
C TYR A 108 13.78 13.36 -4.89
N LEU A 109 13.08 12.22 -4.86
CA LEU A 109 12.86 11.37 -6.03
C LEU A 109 12.03 12.06 -7.11
N LYS A 110 11.08 12.93 -6.73
CA LYS A 110 10.28 13.75 -7.68
C LYS A 110 11.10 14.63 -8.58
N ARG A 111 12.30 15.03 -8.17
CA ARG A 111 13.21 15.84 -9.00
C ARG A 111 13.88 15.05 -10.11
N HIS A 112 13.85 13.73 -10.04
CA HIS A 112 14.56 12.83 -10.95
C HIS A 112 13.64 11.92 -11.75
N TYR A 113 12.40 11.70 -11.27
CA TYR A 113 11.47 10.73 -11.83
C TYR A 113 10.06 11.29 -11.97
N LYS A 114 9.30 10.72 -12.89
CA LYS A 114 7.84 10.75 -12.81
C LYS A 114 7.38 9.81 -11.70
N LEU A 115 6.48 10.27 -10.84
CA LEU A 115 5.95 9.48 -9.72
C LEU A 115 4.51 9.07 -9.99
N VAL A 116 4.23 7.78 -9.86
CA VAL A 116 2.90 7.19 -10.08
C VAL A 116 2.47 6.43 -8.83
N ILE A 117 1.21 6.52 -8.45
CA ILE A 117 0.61 5.66 -7.41
C ILE A 117 -0.14 4.50 -8.05
N LEU A 118 0.01 3.30 -7.48
CA LEU A 118 -0.85 2.14 -7.71
C LEU A 118 -1.26 1.54 -6.36
N SER A 119 -2.47 1.79 -5.90
CA SER A 119 -2.88 1.46 -4.54
C SER A 119 -4.28 0.86 -4.43
N ASN A 120 -4.42 -0.11 -3.52
CA ASN A 120 -5.68 -0.71 -3.10
C ASN A 120 -6.45 0.25 -2.18
N VAL A 121 -6.93 1.36 -2.73
CA VAL A 121 -7.60 2.42 -1.98
C VAL A 121 -8.67 3.09 -2.84
N ASP A 122 -9.62 3.76 -2.23
CA ASP A 122 -10.54 4.66 -2.94
C ASP A 122 -9.97 6.08 -3.10
N ARG A 123 -10.56 6.87 -4.00
CA ARG A 123 -10.09 8.22 -4.36
C ARG A 123 -10.09 9.18 -3.17
N GLN A 124 -11.13 9.11 -2.32
CA GLN A 124 -11.25 10.04 -1.20
C GLN A 124 -10.16 9.78 -0.15
N ASN A 125 -10.01 8.54 0.28
CA ASN A 125 -8.97 8.17 1.24
C ASN A 125 -7.57 8.49 0.70
N PHE A 126 -7.31 8.26 -0.60
CA PHE A 126 -6.03 8.63 -1.17
C PHE A 126 -5.82 10.13 -1.24
N ALA A 127 -6.83 10.92 -1.58
CA ALA A 127 -6.72 12.39 -1.61
C ALA A 127 -6.33 12.95 -0.23
N ASP A 128 -6.92 12.42 0.84
CA ASP A 128 -6.59 12.81 2.21
C ASP A 128 -5.16 12.38 2.59
N THR A 129 -4.77 11.14 2.24
CA THR A 129 -3.39 10.63 2.41
C THR A 129 -2.38 11.49 1.64
N ASN A 130 -2.70 11.90 0.41
CA ASN A 130 -1.79 12.68 -0.42
C ASN A 130 -1.46 14.05 0.19
N ASN A 131 -2.39 14.65 0.94
CA ASN A 131 -2.10 15.87 1.69
C ASN A 131 -0.97 15.67 2.73
N LEU A 132 -0.85 14.47 3.30
CA LEU A 132 0.22 14.12 4.24
C LEU A 132 1.55 13.85 3.54
N LEU A 133 1.53 13.27 2.32
CA LEU A 133 2.73 12.93 1.54
C LEU A 133 3.42 14.17 0.94
N ARG A 134 2.71 15.28 0.76
CA ARG A 134 3.23 16.59 0.33
C ARG A 134 4.01 16.54 -0.99
N VAL A 135 3.58 15.69 -1.93
CA VAL A 135 4.18 15.57 -3.25
C VAL A 135 3.10 15.47 -4.32
N ASP A 136 3.33 16.06 -5.48
CA ASP A 136 2.44 15.92 -6.63
C ASP A 136 2.83 14.67 -7.43
N PHE A 137 1.98 13.65 -7.39
CA PHE A 137 2.13 12.49 -8.26
C PHE A 137 1.69 12.84 -9.69
N ASP A 138 2.45 12.37 -10.68
CA ASP A 138 2.14 12.59 -12.10
C ASP A 138 0.90 11.80 -12.54
N THR A 139 0.62 10.68 -11.89
CA THR A 139 -0.60 9.88 -12.08
C THR A 139 -0.93 9.09 -10.82
N ILE A 140 -2.22 8.94 -10.54
CA ILE A 140 -2.75 8.17 -9.41
C ILE A 140 -3.70 7.11 -9.99
N CYS A 141 -3.41 5.83 -9.69
CA CYS A 141 -4.22 4.68 -10.06
C CYS A 141 -4.76 4.04 -8.78
N THR A 142 -6.03 4.25 -8.48
CA THR A 142 -6.70 3.66 -7.32
C THR A 142 -7.48 2.40 -7.71
N ALA A 143 -7.74 1.51 -6.76
CA ALA A 143 -8.61 0.35 -6.98
C ALA A 143 -10.03 0.78 -7.43
N GLU A 144 -10.52 1.92 -6.89
CA GLU A 144 -11.82 2.48 -7.32
C GLU A 144 -11.83 2.89 -8.80
N ASP A 145 -10.73 3.47 -9.32
CA ASP A 145 -10.61 3.84 -10.74
C ASP A 145 -10.52 2.62 -11.66
N ILE A 146 -9.82 1.58 -11.20
CA ILE A 146 -9.54 0.36 -11.98
C ILE A 146 -10.71 -0.61 -11.91
N GLY A 147 -11.48 -0.59 -10.81
CA GLY A 147 -12.61 -1.47 -10.55
C GLY A 147 -12.23 -2.83 -9.99
N THR A 148 -11.00 -2.98 -9.47
CA THR A 148 -10.50 -4.21 -8.83
C THR A 148 -9.30 -3.94 -7.94
N TYR A 149 -9.05 -4.84 -6.98
CA TYR A 149 -7.94 -4.78 -6.03
C TYR A 149 -6.72 -5.58 -6.52
N LYS A 150 -5.49 -5.12 -6.20
CA LYS A 150 -4.29 -5.95 -6.34
C LYS A 150 -4.46 -7.23 -5.50
N PRO A 151 -4.02 -8.40 -5.97
CA PRO A 151 -3.08 -8.63 -7.08
C PRO A 151 -3.73 -8.87 -8.47
N ASP A 152 -4.98 -8.47 -8.72
CA ASP A 152 -5.59 -8.66 -10.04
C ASP A 152 -4.71 -8.03 -11.14
N PRO A 153 -4.39 -8.77 -12.23
CA PRO A 153 -3.54 -8.28 -13.32
C PRO A 153 -4.01 -6.97 -13.99
N LYS A 154 -5.30 -6.64 -13.91
CA LYS A 154 -5.84 -5.38 -14.42
C LYS A 154 -5.17 -4.15 -13.80
N ASN A 155 -4.76 -4.26 -12.52
CA ASN A 155 -4.05 -3.18 -11.84
C ASN A 155 -2.74 -2.85 -12.54
N PHE A 156 -1.96 -3.86 -12.89
CA PHE A 156 -0.67 -3.67 -13.56
C PHE A 156 -0.83 -3.31 -15.04
N ALA A 157 -1.88 -3.77 -15.71
CA ALA A 157 -2.24 -3.30 -17.05
C ALA A 157 -2.58 -1.80 -17.03
N SER A 158 -3.38 -1.33 -16.06
CA SER A 158 -3.72 0.09 -15.87
C SER A 158 -2.48 0.92 -15.54
N LEU A 159 -1.55 0.41 -14.71
CA LEU A 159 -0.28 1.06 -14.44
C LEU A 159 0.54 1.26 -15.71
N LEU A 160 0.66 0.23 -16.55
CA LEU A 160 1.41 0.33 -17.82
C LEU A 160 0.74 1.30 -18.80
N ASP A 161 -0.60 1.40 -18.80
CA ASP A 161 -1.33 2.40 -19.59
C ASP A 161 -1.06 3.82 -19.08
N ALA A 162 -1.02 4.01 -17.76
CA ALA A 162 -0.67 5.29 -17.15
C ALA A 162 0.77 5.73 -17.52
N VAL A 163 1.72 4.81 -17.45
CA VAL A 163 3.12 5.05 -17.85
C VAL A 163 3.23 5.44 -19.32
N ARG A 164 2.49 4.76 -20.22
CA ARG A 164 2.44 5.12 -21.65
C ARG A 164 1.87 6.51 -21.89
N LYS A 165 0.84 6.92 -21.14
CA LYS A 165 0.28 8.29 -21.22
C LYS A 165 1.26 9.36 -20.75
N LEU A 166 2.22 9.01 -19.90
CA LEU A 166 3.33 9.90 -19.51
C LEU A 166 4.48 9.94 -20.53
N GLY A 167 4.37 9.21 -21.66
CA GLY A 167 5.37 9.16 -22.71
C GLY A 167 6.51 8.17 -22.47
N HIS A 168 6.31 7.21 -21.57
CA HIS A 168 7.30 6.21 -21.20
C HIS A 168 6.79 4.78 -21.48
N ASP A 169 7.68 3.80 -21.44
CA ASP A 169 7.31 2.42 -21.59
C ASP A 169 7.72 1.55 -20.37
N LYS A 170 7.41 0.26 -20.44
CA LYS A 170 7.66 -0.67 -19.33
C LYS A 170 9.12 -0.74 -18.89
N ARG A 171 10.09 -0.54 -19.80
CA ARG A 171 11.52 -0.59 -19.46
C ARG A 171 11.98 0.61 -18.65
N ASP A 172 11.23 1.73 -18.73
CA ASP A 172 11.51 2.96 -17.99
C ASP A 172 10.92 2.92 -16.56
N LEU A 173 10.10 1.90 -16.24
CA LEU A 173 9.34 1.79 -15.00
C LEU A 173 10.02 0.89 -13.98
N LEU A 174 10.16 1.40 -12.74
CA LEU A 174 10.50 0.64 -11.55
C LEU A 174 9.32 0.69 -10.57
N HIS A 175 8.71 -0.47 -10.29
CA HIS A 175 7.64 -0.57 -9.29
C HIS A 175 8.23 -0.77 -7.89
N THR A 176 7.88 0.12 -6.97
CA THR A 176 8.44 0.22 -5.62
C THR A 176 7.36 -0.08 -4.59
N ALA A 177 7.52 -1.15 -3.83
CA ALA A 177 6.48 -1.63 -2.91
C ALA A 177 7.04 -2.43 -1.75
N GLN A 178 6.24 -2.56 -0.67
CA GLN A 178 6.53 -3.46 0.45
C GLN A 178 5.91 -4.85 0.24
N SER A 179 4.71 -4.94 -0.34
CA SER A 179 3.97 -6.20 -0.41
C SER A 179 4.50 -7.14 -1.48
N LEU A 180 4.98 -8.33 -1.05
CA LEU A 180 5.39 -9.37 -1.97
C LEU A 180 4.19 -9.96 -2.73
N TYR A 181 3.05 -10.11 -2.04
CA TYR A 181 1.85 -10.73 -2.60
C TYR A 181 1.06 -9.79 -3.53
N HIS A 182 0.76 -8.57 -3.06
CA HIS A 182 -0.09 -7.66 -3.83
C HIS A 182 0.67 -6.97 -4.97
N ASP A 183 2.00 -6.83 -4.86
CA ASP A 183 2.80 -6.00 -5.76
C ASP A 183 3.88 -6.78 -6.50
N HIS A 184 4.81 -7.43 -5.80
CA HIS A 184 6.00 -7.98 -6.45
C HIS A 184 5.71 -9.22 -7.30
N ALA A 185 4.87 -10.14 -6.83
CA ALA A 185 4.50 -11.32 -7.61
C ALA A 185 3.75 -10.96 -8.90
N PRO A 186 2.70 -10.12 -8.89
CA PRO A 186 2.04 -9.73 -10.13
C PRO A 186 2.88 -8.78 -11.01
N ALA A 187 3.74 -7.93 -10.44
CA ALA A 187 4.68 -7.11 -11.22
C ALA A 187 5.71 -7.99 -11.95
N GLU A 188 6.17 -9.09 -11.32
CA GLU A 188 7.01 -10.09 -11.98
C GLU A 188 6.28 -10.73 -13.17
N ALA A 189 5.05 -11.17 -12.98
CA ALA A 189 4.23 -11.74 -14.04
C ALA A 189 4.01 -10.75 -15.20
N ALA A 190 3.91 -9.44 -14.91
CA ALA A 190 3.82 -8.38 -15.91
C ALA A 190 5.18 -8.01 -16.53
N GLY A 191 6.29 -8.56 -16.05
CA GLY A 191 7.65 -8.27 -16.52
C GLY A 191 8.10 -6.84 -16.21
N ILE A 192 7.66 -6.27 -15.08
CA ILE A 192 8.03 -4.93 -14.58
C ILE A 192 9.21 -5.08 -13.63
N ALA A 193 10.19 -4.17 -13.70
CA ALA A 193 11.29 -4.10 -12.73
C ALA A 193 10.76 -3.73 -11.33
N ARG A 194 11.36 -4.30 -10.28
CA ARG A 194 10.83 -4.28 -8.91
C ARG A 194 11.89 -3.81 -7.91
N CYS A 195 11.46 -2.90 -7.04
CA CYS A 195 12.23 -2.43 -5.90
C CYS A 195 11.44 -2.75 -4.62
N TRP A 196 11.96 -3.64 -3.80
CA TRP A 196 11.34 -3.99 -2.54
C TRP A 196 11.76 -3.05 -1.41
N ILE A 197 10.78 -2.41 -0.80
CA ILE A 197 11.00 -1.64 0.43
C ILE A 197 10.70 -2.54 1.63
N ASN A 198 11.74 -3.23 2.07
CA ASN A 198 11.66 -4.24 3.13
C ASN A 198 11.67 -3.60 4.53
N ARG A 199 10.58 -2.89 4.87
CA ARG A 199 10.45 -2.16 6.14
C ARG A 199 10.49 -3.05 7.39
N ARG A 200 10.27 -4.35 7.22
CA ARG A 200 10.25 -5.32 8.32
C ARG A 200 11.54 -6.11 8.48
N GLY A 201 12.51 -5.94 7.57
CA GLY A 201 13.74 -6.74 7.56
C GLY A 201 13.44 -8.25 7.45
N ASP A 202 14.19 -9.07 8.16
CA ASP A 202 14.01 -10.54 8.12
C ASP A 202 12.64 -11.01 8.62
N LYS A 203 11.95 -10.21 9.44
CA LYS A 203 10.56 -10.47 9.84
C LYS A 203 9.55 -10.30 8.70
N GLY A 204 9.92 -9.62 7.62
CA GLY A 204 9.05 -9.39 6.46
C GLY A 204 8.79 -10.59 5.57
N LYS A 205 9.55 -11.67 5.74
CA LYS A 205 9.47 -12.88 4.90
C LYS A 205 8.32 -13.83 5.25
N GLY A 206 7.35 -13.43 6.07
CA GLY A 206 6.20 -14.30 6.37
C GLY A 206 5.45 -14.02 7.67
N SER A 207 5.69 -12.90 8.34
CA SER A 207 4.95 -12.52 9.55
C SER A 207 4.30 -11.14 9.43
N GLY A 208 3.16 -10.97 10.04
CA GLY A 208 2.37 -9.75 10.05
C GLY A 208 1.10 -9.84 9.20
N ALA A 209 0.40 -8.72 9.05
CA ALA A 209 -0.89 -8.66 8.37
C ALA A 209 -0.82 -8.76 6.83
N THR A 210 0.37 -8.96 6.23
CA THR A 210 0.52 -9.19 4.79
C THR A 210 0.54 -10.68 4.44
N LYS A 211 -0.23 -11.08 3.42
CA LYS A 211 -0.29 -12.46 2.95
C LYS A 211 1.07 -12.93 2.44
N ALA A 212 1.50 -14.11 2.88
CA ALA A 212 2.74 -14.73 2.43
C ALA A 212 2.63 -15.18 0.96
N VAL A 213 3.76 -15.15 0.25
CA VAL A 213 3.87 -15.71 -1.11
C VAL A 213 4.42 -17.14 -1.05
N ALA A 214 3.94 -18.03 -1.94
CA ALA A 214 4.44 -19.40 -2.03
C ALA A 214 5.90 -19.45 -2.50
N ASN A 215 6.26 -18.57 -3.44
CA ASN A 215 7.62 -18.43 -3.96
C ASN A 215 8.04 -16.97 -3.86
N MET A 216 9.28 -16.73 -3.43
CA MET A 216 9.85 -15.39 -3.39
C MET A 216 10.00 -14.86 -4.82
N PRO A 217 9.35 -13.73 -5.18
CA PRO A 217 9.53 -13.13 -6.49
C PRO A 217 10.98 -12.64 -6.66
N LYS A 218 11.48 -12.65 -7.88
CA LYS A 218 12.77 -12.07 -8.18
C LYS A 218 12.72 -10.55 -7.98
N LEU A 219 13.66 -10.01 -7.25
CA LEU A 219 13.76 -8.58 -6.97
C LEU A 219 14.96 -7.99 -7.71
N ASP A 220 14.81 -6.78 -8.26
CA ASP A 220 15.90 -6.08 -8.94
C ASP A 220 16.67 -5.19 -7.95
N PHE A 221 15.96 -4.65 -6.94
CA PHE A 221 16.51 -3.89 -5.82
C PHE A 221 15.79 -4.21 -4.53
N GLU A 222 16.51 -4.05 -3.41
CA GLU A 222 15.96 -4.15 -2.06
C GLU A 222 16.56 -3.05 -1.18
N PHE A 223 15.71 -2.32 -0.46
CA PHE A 223 16.10 -1.31 0.51
C PHE A 223 15.26 -1.43 1.79
N PRO A 224 15.82 -1.14 2.98
CA PRO A 224 15.05 -1.18 4.23
C PRO A 224 14.04 -0.05 4.34
N THR A 225 14.26 1.08 3.65
CA THR A 225 13.39 2.26 3.68
C THR A 225 13.41 2.97 2.33
N LEU A 226 12.41 3.83 2.07
CA LEU A 226 12.44 4.68 0.89
C LEU A 226 13.59 5.70 0.95
N GLY A 227 13.91 6.18 2.16
CA GLY A 227 15.07 7.05 2.39
C GLY A 227 16.38 6.39 1.97
N ALA A 228 16.58 5.10 2.29
CA ALA A 228 17.75 4.35 1.86
C ALA A 228 17.84 4.20 0.33
N MET A 229 16.69 4.00 -0.35
CA MET A 229 16.63 4.00 -1.81
C MET A 229 17.03 5.37 -2.39
N ALA A 230 16.49 6.46 -1.82
CA ALA A 230 16.83 7.83 -2.24
C ALA A 230 18.32 8.15 -2.04
N GLU A 231 18.90 7.69 -0.93
CA GLU A 231 20.33 7.85 -0.65
C GLU A 231 21.19 7.03 -1.62
N ALA A 232 20.84 5.79 -1.91
CA ALA A 232 21.54 4.99 -2.91
C ALA A 232 21.51 5.64 -4.29
N HIS A 233 20.39 6.30 -4.66
CA HIS A 233 20.31 7.06 -5.92
C HIS A 233 21.23 8.27 -5.95
N ARG A 234 21.50 8.96 -4.82
CA ARG A 234 22.41 10.11 -4.75
C ARG A 234 23.86 9.74 -5.07
N HIS A 235 24.21 8.48 -4.85
CA HIS A 235 25.57 7.96 -5.01
C HIS A 235 25.77 7.19 -6.33
N THR A 236 24.78 7.19 -7.24
CA THR A 236 24.87 6.60 -8.59
C THR A 236 25.03 7.66 -9.66
#